data_06590babeb961832b7f3a7fb1a2dfa5f
#
_entry.id   06590babeb961832b7f3a7fb1a2dfa5f
#
_cell.length_a   1.000
_cell.length_b   1.000
_cell.length_c   1.000
_cell.angle_alpha   90.00
_cell.angle_beta   90.00
_cell.angle_gamma   90.00
#
_symmetry.space_group_name_H-M   'P 1'
#
loop_
_entity.id
_entity.type
_entity.pdbx_description
1 polymer ?
#
loop_
_entity_poly.entity_id
_entity_poly.type
_entity_poly.pdbx_seq_one_letter_code
_entity_poly.pdbx_strand_id
1 'polypeptide(L)'
;MFRKHVIRQLSAYYHQELSADEKLKIQAHLRTCSQCRTAYEEIRLGARLASVLQVSSAPESIWTDVPAKPKISRHWRWVGFAALATAAILVAVVVRVDFYSGPSWEVTGLRGMSHLHVGETLETDTGSQAQIKIANIGRLVVRPDSRIRLLATQSNQHRIALDRGKIEAQTWSPPRLFVVDTPSASAIDLGCQYILEVQGDGSSLLHVTLGLVALERDGPETIVPAGAFCRTRKGAGPGTPYFEDASAELQAAVTKIDSVNDPGERLRQLQIVIRESHVRDALSLWHLLPRMDTQARGMIYDRLAQLLPPPPEVTRDGILALNPKMLETWKKVVSQLWQ
;
A
#
# COMPACT_ATOMS: atom_id res chain seq x y z
N MET A 1 -22.68 18.85 5.97
CA MET A 1 -22.21 19.61 7.16
C MET A 1 -21.03 18.83 7.75
N PHE A 2 -19.78 19.22 7.45
CA PHE A 2 -18.58 18.53 7.96
C PHE A 2 -18.47 18.82 9.47
N ARG A 3 -18.73 17.81 10.31
CA ARG A 3 -18.48 17.91 11.76
C ARG A 3 -16.97 17.96 11.99
N LYS A 4 -16.45 19.10 12.46
CA LYS A 4 -15.04 19.21 12.87
C LYS A 4 -14.79 18.21 14.01
N HIS A 5 -13.85 17.29 13.81
CA HIS A 5 -13.41 16.35 14.82
C HIS A 5 -12.66 17.06 15.95
N VAL A 6 -12.87 16.61 17.20
CA VAL A 6 -12.25 17.22 18.42
C VAL A 6 -10.94 16.52 18.84
N ILE A 7 -10.34 15.72 17.96
CA ILE A 7 -9.17 14.87 18.26
C ILE A 7 -8.03 15.64 18.95
N ARG A 8 -7.75 16.88 18.49
CA ARG A 8 -6.67 17.70 19.06
C ARG A 8 -6.91 18.14 20.52
N GLN A 9 -8.13 18.08 21.01
CA GLN A 9 -8.50 18.50 22.37
C GLN A 9 -8.70 17.31 23.32
N LEU A 10 -8.64 16.06 22.83
CA LEU A 10 -8.92 14.87 23.64
C LEU A 10 -7.88 14.63 24.73
N SER A 11 -6.60 14.95 24.49
CA SER A 11 -5.56 14.87 25.52
C SER A 11 -5.80 15.86 26.64
N ALA A 12 -6.04 17.14 26.33
CA ALA A 12 -6.36 18.17 27.31
C ALA A 12 -7.69 17.85 28.05
N TYR A 13 -8.65 17.23 27.36
CA TYR A 13 -9.88 16.73 27.99
C TYR A 13 -9.59 15.62 29.01
N TYR A 14 -8.72 14.66 28.68
CA TYR A 14 -8.32 13.59 29.57
C TYR A 14 -7.58 14.11 30.84
N HIS A 15 -6.68 15.08 30.67
CA HIS A 15 -5.92 15.69 31.77
C HIS A 15 -6.66 16.78 32.51
N GLN A 16 -7.96 17.02 32.20
CA GLN A 16 -8.85 18.00 32.82
C GLN A 16 -8.39 19.46 32.68
N GLU A 17 -7.59 19.77 31.67
CA GLU A 17 -7.00 21.08 31.40
C GLU A 17 -7.94 22.07 30.70
N LEU A 18 -9.16 21.62 30.34
CA LEU A 18 -10.15 22.42 29.61
C LEU A 18 -11.15 23.08 30.56
N SER A 19 -11.74 24.20 30.11
CA SER A 19 -12.83 24.88 30.78
C SER A 19 -14.10 24.02 30.86
N ALA A 20 -15.03 24.34 31.76
CA ALA A 20 -16.26 23.60 31.97
C ALA A 20 -17.10 23.53 30.67
N ASP A 21 -17.20 24.64 29.92
CA ASP A 21 -17.97 24.71 28.68
C ASP A 21 -17.35 23.88 27.55
N GLU A 22 -16.02 23.83 27.46
CA GLU A 22 -15.33 23.01 26.47
C GLU A 22 -15.46 21.52 26.79
N LYS A 23 -15.40 21.12 28.06
CA LYS A 23 -15.64 19.74 28.50
C LYS A 23 -17.02 19.25 28.09
N LEU A 24 -18.07 20.05 28.29
CA LEU A 24 -19.43 19.71 27.90
C LEU A 24 -19.57 19.52 26.38
N LYS A 25 -18.92 20.39 25.58
CA LYS A 25 -18.93 20.28 24.10
C LYS A 25 -18.25 19.00 23.64
N ILE A 26 -17.09 18.66 24.20
CA ILE A 26 -16.37 17.44 23.86
C ILE A 26 -17.16 16.20 24.30
N GLN A 27 -17.73 16.20 25.48
CA GLN A 27 -18.55 15.10 25.97
C GLN A 27 -19.77 14.84 25.08
N ALA A 28 -20.46 15.89 24.65
CA ALA A 28 -21.57 15.79 23.70
C ALA A 28 -21.12 15.22 22.35
N HIS A 29 -19.94 15.65 21.85
CA HIS A 29 -19.39 15.16 20.59
C HIS A 29 -18.98 13.68 20.69
N LEU A 30 -18.37 13.25 21.79
CA LEU A 30 -17.98 11.83 22.01
C LEU A 30 -19.18 10.87 22.05
N ARG A 31 -20.38 11.34 22.42
CA ARG A 31 -21.63 10.54 22.37
C ARG A 31 -22.07 10.25 20.95
N THR A 32 -21.75 11.11 19.99
CA THR A 32 -22.27 11.05 18.61
C THR A 32 -21.22 10.66 17.55
N CYS A 33 -19.93 10.73 17.87
CA CYS A 33 -18.84 10.45 16.92
C CYS A 33 -18.02 9.23 17.34
N SER A 34 -18.14 8.13 16.61
CA SER A 34 -17.40 6.88 16.89
C SER A 34 -15.89 7.08 16.75
N GLN A 35 -15.41 7.80 15.72
CA GLN A 35 -14.01 8.04 15.46
C GLN A 35 -13.32 8.79 16.62
N CYS A 36 -13.94 9.84 17.16
CA CYS A 36 -13.40 10.56 18.31
C CYS A 36 -13.46 9.75 19.59
N ARG A 37 -14.43 8.84 19.73
CA ARG A 37 -14.53 7.91 20.85
C ARG A 37 -13.36 6.90 20.83
N THR A 38 -13.07 6.29 19.70
CA THR A 38 -11.92 5.38 19.54
C THR A 38 -10.62 6.10 19.88
N ALA A 39 -10.38 7.28 19.32
CA ALA A 39 -9.19 8.07 19.64
C ALA A 39 -9.07 8.43 21.13
N TYR A 40 -10.18 8.67 21.82
CA TYR A 40 -10.18 8.93 23.26
C TYR A 40 -9.82 7.69 24.09
N GLU A 41 -10.30 6.50 23.71
CA GLU A 41 -9.93 5.24 24.36
C GLU A 41 -8.46 4.90 24.17
N GLU A 42 -7.88 5.20 23.01
CA GLU A 42 -6.43 5.05 22.75
C GLU A 42 -5.60 5.96 23.68
N ILE A 43 -6.00 7.22 23.87
CA ILE A 43 -5.35 8.15 24.82
C ILE A 43 -5.45 7.62 26.25
N ARG A 44 -6.61 7.12 26.67
CA ARG A 44 -6.80 6.51 27.99
C ARG A 44 -5.91 5.30 28.22
N LEU A 45 -5.79 4.43 27.22
CA LEU A 45 -4.93 3.25 27.29
C LEU A 45 -3.46 3.67 27.40
N GLY A 46 -3.01 4.60 26.56
CA GLY A 46 -1.65 5.12 26.59
C GLY A 46 -1.28 5.75 27.95
N ALA A 47 -2.18 6.53 28.52
CA ALA A 47 -1.97 7.16 29.84
C ALA A 47 -1.90 6.11 30.97
N ARG A 48 -2.71 5.05 30.93
CA ARG A 48 -2.63 3.92 31.87
C ARG A 48 -1.31 3.17 31.76
N LEU A 49 -0.84 2.90 30.53
CA LEU A 49 0.45 2.26 30.31
C LEU A 49 1.60 3.12 30.82
N ALA A 50 1.55 4.44 30.58
CA ALA A 50 2.54 5.39 31.07
C ALA A 50 2.59 5.47 32.60
N SER A 51 1.45 5.35 33.29
CA SER A 51 1.38 5.38 34.76
C SER A 51 2.01 4.17 35.45
N VAL A 52 2.24 3.06 34.73
CA VAL A 52 2.91 1.84 35.24
C VAL A 52 4.45 1.98 35.11
N LEU A 53 4.94 2.93 34.31
CA LEU A 53 6.37 3.17 34.18
C LEU A 53 6.90 3.80 35.47
N GLN A 54 7.97 3.24 36.04
CA GLN A 54 8.64 3.81 37.20
C GLN A 54 9.26 5.16 36.79
N VAL A 55 8.72 6.26 37.34
CA VAL A 55 9.32 7.60 37.21
C VAL A 55 10.50 7.64 38.15
N SER A 56 11.72 7.61 37.60
CA SER A 56 12.92 7.94 38.39
C SER A 56 12.89 9.42 38.72
N SER A 57 12.83 9.76 40.01
CA SER A 57 12.93 11.16 40.44
C SER A 57 14.31 11.71 40.09
N ALA A 58 14.35 12.90 39.49
CA ALA A 58 15.61 13.58 39.21
C ALA A 58 16.35 13.87 40.55
N PRO A 59 17.68 13.66 40.61
CA PRO A 59 18.43 13.93 41.83
C PRO A 59 18.32 15.44 42.21
N GLU A 60 18.11 15.73 43.49
CA GLU A 60 17.99 17.13 44.00
C GLU A 60 19.21 17.99 43.69
N SER A 61 20.37 17.40 43.45
CA SER A 61 21.62 18.11 43.12
C SER A 61 21.57 18.92 41.81
N ILE A 62 20.59 18.68 40.90
CA ILE A 62 20.46 19.44 39.67
C ILE A 62 20.00 20.88 39.92
N TRP A 63 19.36 21.17 41.05
CA TRP A 63 18.79 22.49 41.35
C TRP A 63 19.66 23.36 42.22
N THR A 64 20.76 22.82 42.80
CA THR A 64 21.62 23.55 43.74
C THR A 64 22.70 24.40 43.09
N ASP A 65 22.99 24.23 41.80
CA ASP A 65 24.06 24.95 41.09
C ASP A 65 23.58 25.97 40.05
N VAL A 66 22.44 26.65 40.29
CA VAL A 66 22.02 27.75 39.42
C VAL A 66 22.74 29.03 39.86
N PRO A 67 23.76 29.54 39.16
CA PRO A 67 24.49 30.73 39.55
C PRO A 67 23.60 31.98 39.47
N ALA A 68 23.66 32.83 40.49
CA ALA A 68 22.97 34.12 40.53
C ALA A 68 23.40 35.00 39.34
N LYS A 69 22.42 35.69 38.73
CA LYS A 69 22.53 36.47 37.49
C LYS A 69 23.82 37.32 37.45
N PRO A 70 24.70 37.16 36.45
CA PRO A 70 25.90 37.99 36.30
C PRO A 70 25.49 39.42 35.87
N LYS A 71 26.12 40.45 36.47
CA LYS A 71 26.04 41.86 36.05
C LYS A 71 26.72 41.99 34.69
N ILE A 72 25.94 42.14 33.62
CA ILE A 72 26.43 42.22 32.22
C ILE A 72 27.09 43.58 32.01
N SER A 73 28.40 43.64 31.79
CA SER A 73 29.14 44.84 31.41
C SER A 73 28.90 45.21 29.95
N ARG A 74 29.04 46.53 29.62
CA ARG A 74 28.69 47.10 28.28
C ARG A 74 29.46 46.52 27.11
N HIS A 75 30.62 45.86 27.33
CA HIS A 75 31.42 45.21 26.29
C HIS A 75 30.84 43.86 25.83
N TRP A 76 29.93 43.22 26.58
CA TRP A 76 29.35 41.93 26.24
C TRP A 76 28.17 42.00 25.27
N ARG A 77 27.73 43.17 24.89
CA ARG A 77 26.65 43.31 23.90
C ARG A 77 27.06 42.78 22.52
N TRP A 78 28.33 42.90 22.17
CA TRP A 78 28.87 42.37 20.90
C TRP A 78 29.11 40.84 20.94
N VAL A 79 29.50 40.31 22.10
CA VAL A 79 29.63 38.85 22.31
C VAL A 79 28.27 38.16 22.28
N GLY A 80 27.22 38.83 22.79
CA GLY A 80 25.85 38.33 22.76
C GLY A 80 25.29 38.20 21.31
N PHE A 81 25.65 39.12 20.41
CA PHE A 81 25.26 39.03 19.02
C PHE A 81 25.98 37.88 18.26
N ALA A 82 27.24 37.64 18.59
CA ALA A 82 27.99 36.51 18.02
C ALA A 82 27.46 35.16 18.53
N ALA A 83 27.11 35.04 19.81
CA ALA A 83 26.52 33.85 20.41
C ALA A 83 25.10 33.57 19.90
N LEU A 84 24.28 34.60 19.64
CA LEU A 84 22.98 34.49 19.04
C LEU A 84 23.07 34.06 17.54
N ALA A 85 24.07 34.59 16.82
CA ALA A 85 24.30 34.19 15.42
C ALA A 85 24.76 32.72 15.31
N THR A 86 25.68 32.28 16.22
CA THR A 86 26.10 30.88 16.26
C THR A 86 25.00 29.95 16.74
N ALA A 87 24.16 30.34 17.70
CA ALA A 87 22.99 29.58 18.11
C ALA A 87 21.95 29.50 16.99
N ALA A 88 21.71 30.60 16.24
CA ALA A 88 20.81 30.60 15.09
C ALA A 88 21.32 29.74 13.95
N ILE A 89 22.64 29.73 13.70
CA ILE A 89 23.28 28.84 12.70
C ILE A 89 23.18 27.37 13.17
N LEU A 90 23.44 27.08 14.44
CA LEU A 90 23.28 25.71 14.98
C LEU A 90 21.84 25.24 14.95
N VAL A 91 20.88 26.08 15.30
CA VAL A 91 19.45 25.77 15.17
C VAL A 91 19.08 25.59 13.70
N ALA A 92 19.57 26.44 12.80
CA ALA A 92 19.32 26.29 11.36
C ALA A 92 19.98 25.03 10.79
N VAL A 93 21.15 24.63 11.27
CA VAL A 93 21.82 23.37 10.92
C VAL A 93 21.08 22.18 11.49
N VAL A 94 20.67 22.21 12.76
CA VAL A 94 19.87 21.14 13.39
C VAL A 94 18.50 21.02 12.73
N VAL A 95 17.79 22.14 12.47
CA VAL A 95 16.53 22.14 11.74
C VAL A 95 16.72 21.68 10.29
N ARG A 96 17.83 22.03 9.63
CA ARG A 96 18.15 21.47 8.32
C ARG A 96 18.46 19.99 8.38
N VAL A 97 19.22 19.51 9.35
CA VAL A 97 19.53 18.09 9.51
C VAL A 97 18.26 17.31 9.80
N ASP A 98 17.37 17.77 10.70
CA ASP A 98 16.06 17.14 10.93
C ASP A 98 15.10 17.25 9.73
N PHE A 99 15.18 18.33 8.94
CA PHE A 99 14.37 18.50 7.74
C PHE A 99 14.87 17.61 6.57
N TYR A 100 16.18 17.28 6.54
CA TYR A 100 16.75 16.32 5.59
C TYR A 100 16.68 14.87 6.09
N SER A 101 16.38 14.64 7.38
CA SER A 101 16.13 13.30 7.95
C SER A 101 14.65 12.93 7.86
N GLY A 102 14.04 13.12 6.69
CA GLY A 102 12.70 12.65 6.41
C GLY A 102 12.58 11.13 6.63
N PRO A 103 11.36 10.60 6.73
CA PRO A 103 11.16 9.17 6.88
C PRO A 103 11.87 8.42 5.74
N SER A 104 12.69 7.45 6.11
CA SER A 104 13.55 6.69 5.20
C SER A 104 13.48 5.20 5.47
N TRP A 105 13.94 4.40 4.51
CA TRP A 105 14.09 2.95 4.63
C TRP A 105 15.55 2.57 4.64
N GLU A 106 15.89 1.59 5.47
CA GLU A 106 17.24 1.01 5.53
C GLU A 106 17.51 0.21 4.26
N VAL A 107 18.69 0.47 3.65
CA VAL A 107 19.16 -0.18 2.40
C VAL A 107 20.46 -0.92 2.70
N THR A 108 20.55 -2.16 2.25
CA THR A 108 21.76 -2.98 2.32
C THR A 108 22.07 -3.58 0.94
N GLY A 109 23.31 -3.95 0.71
CA GLY A 109 23.76 -4.57 -0.55
C GLY A 109 24.23 -3.59 -1.63
N LEU A 110 24.07 -2.27 -1.44
CA LEU A 110 24.61 -1.26 -2.35
C LEU A 110 25.72 -0.45 -1.68
N ARG A 111 26.81 -0.18 -2.44
CA ARG A 111 27.87 0.70 -1.99
C ARG A 111 27.40 2.16 -2.05
N GLY A 112 27.62 2.90 -0.97
CA GLY A 112 27.33 4.35 -0.93
C GLY A 112 25.91 4.74 -0.59
N MET A 113 24.98 3.78 -0.42
CA MET A 113 23.61 4.06 0.01
C MET A 113 23.22 3.15 1.17
N SER A 114 22.96 3.71 2.34
CA SER A 114 22.49 3.00 3.54
C SER A 114 21.03 3.27 3.87
N HIS A 115 20.46 4.34 3.33
CA HIS A 115 19.08 4.76 3.52
C HIS A 115 18.50 5.30 2.23
N LEU A 116 17.21 5.07 2.01
CA LEU A 116 16.43 5.61 0.89
C LEU A 116 15.35 6.53 1.47
N HIS A 117 15.43 7.82 1.15
CA HIS A 117 14.48 8.83 1.64
C HIS A 117 13.32 9.04 0.66
N VAL A 118 12.24 9.61 1.16
CA VAL A 118 11.09 9.98 0.30
C VAL A 118 11.53 10.97 -0.77
N GLY A 119 11.21 10.67 -2.02
CA GLY A 119 11.62 11.42 -3.22
C GLY A 119 12.93 10.92 -3.85
N GLU A 120 13.73 10.12 -3.16
CA GLU A 120 14.97 9.57 -3.70
C GLU A 120 14.74 8.37 -4.61
N THR A 121 15.69 8.17 -5.51
CA THR A 121 15.74 7.05 -6.45
C THR A 121 16.90 6.13 -6.10
N LEU A 122 16.65 4.83 -6.11
CA LEU A 122 17.64 3.79 -6.01
C LEU A 122 17.74 3.07 -7.35
N GLU A 123 18.94 2.96 -7.89
CA GLU A 123 19.24 2.19 -9.10
C GLU A 123 20.26 1.10 -8.79
N THR A 124 20.05 -0.06 -9.38
CA THR A 124 20.98 -1.18 -9.39
C THR A 124 21.55 -1.35 -10.78
N ASP A 125 22.84 -1.62 -10.89
CA ASP A 125 23.50 -2.01 -12.13
C ASP A 125 23.33 -3.52 -12.41
N THR A 126 23.92 -4.01 -13.51
CA THR A 126 23.85 -5.41 -13.95
C THR A 126 24.43 -6.41 -12.95
N GLY A 127 25.31 -5.96 -12.06
CA GLY A 127 26.03 -6.81 -11.09
C GLY A 127 25.60 -6.62 -9.64
N SER A 128 24.69 -5.68 -9.37
CA SER A 128 24.30 -5.33 -8.01
C SER A 128 22.82 -5.61 -7.72
N GLN A 129 22.54 -5.85 -6.45
CA GLN A 129 21.18 -5.94 -5.92
C GLN A 129 21.12 -5.21 -4.58
N ALA A 130 19.94 -4.71 -4.23
CA ALA A 130 19.70 -4.09 -2.94
C ALA A 130 18.66 -4.87 -2.14
N GLN A 131 18.82 -4.86 -0.83
CA GLN A 131 17.77 -5.27 0.10
C GLN A 131 17.29 -4.05 0.89
N ILE A 132 16.00 -3.87 0.98
CA ILE A 132 15.35 -2.75 1.65
C ILE A 132 14.43 -3.28 2.72
N LYS A 133 14.54 -2.74 3.92
CA LYS A 133 13.60 -2.98 4.99
C LYS A 133 12.45 -1.97 4.87
N ILE A 134 11.26 -2.45 4.54
CA ILE A 134 10.06 -1.61 4.40
C ILE A 134 9.52 -1.34 5.81
N ALA A 135 9.98 -0.27 6.45
CA ALA A 135 9.59 0.05 7.83
C ALA A 135 9.59 -1.21 8.75
N ASN A 136 8.44 -1.51 9.39
CA ASN A 136 8.25 -2.72 10.22
C ASN A 136 7.37 -3.77 9.54
N ILE A 137 7.07 -3.60 8.24
CA ILE A 137 6.00 -4.35 7.56
C ILE A 137 6.50 -5.30 6.48
N GLY A 138 7.79 -5.29 6.13
CA GLY A 138 8.24 -6.16 5.06
C GLY A 138 9.69 -5.96 4.66
N ARG A 139 10.06 -6.71 3.61
CA ARG A 139 11.35 -6.66 2.94
C ARG A 139 11.12 -6.56 1.44
N LEU A 140 12.00 -5.83 0.78
CA LEU A 140 12.03 -5.69 -0.67
C LEU A 140 13.45 -6.04 -1.16
N VAL A 141 13.54 -6.93 -2.12
CA VAL A 141 14.79 -7.17 -2.86
C VAL A 141 14.66 -6.50 -4.21
N VAL A 142 15.57 -5.59 -4.51
CA VAL A 142 15.68 -4.92 -5.80
C VAL A 142 16.73 -5.65 -6.61
N ARG A 143 16.33 -6.31 -7.68
CA ARG A 143 17.19 -7.11 -8.55
C ARG A 143 18.07 -6.23 -9.43
N PRO A 144 19.09 -6.78 -10.12
CA PRO A 144 19.90 -6.03 -11.08
C PRO A 144 19.07 -5.27 -12.13
N ASP A 145 19.65 -4.21 -12.70
CA ASP A 145 19.06 -3.38 -13.76
C ASP A 145 17.71 -2.77 -13.41
N SER A 146 17.49 -2.49 -12.15
CA SER A 146 16.21 -1.99 -11.63
C SER A 146 16.31 -0.54 -11.17
N ARG A 147 15.19 0.17 -11.29
CA ARG A 147 15.04 1.55 -10.81
C ARG A 147 13.75 1.68 -10.01
N ILE A 148 13.90 2.04 -8.74
CA ILE A 148 12.78 2.33 -7.84
C ILE A 148 12.90 3.74 -7.26
N ARG A 149 11.78 4.32 -6.86
CA ARG A 149 11.72 5.59 -6.17
C ARG A 149 10.78 5.49 -4.97
N LEU A 150 11.21 5.96 -3.80
CA LEU A 150 10.36 6.02 -2.61
C LEU A 150 9.43 7.22 -2.69
N LEU A 151 8.13 6.99 -2.76
CA LEU A 151 7.11 8.02 -2.92
C LEU A 151 6.51 8.45 -1.58
N ALA A 152 6.27 7.50 -0.68
CA ALA A 152 5.73 7.76 0.64
C ALA A 152 6.14 6.68 1.64
N THR A 153 6.34 7.08 2.90
CA THR A 153 6.49 6.17 4.02
C THR A 153 5.91 6.83 5.28
N GLN A 154 4.70 6.44 5.62
CA GLN A 154 3.91 6.95 6.75
C GLN A 154 3.27 5.77 7.47
N SER A 155 2.76 5.98 8.68
CA SER A 155 2.14 4.91 9.49
C SER A 155 0.97 4.20 8.80
N ASN A 156 0.29 4.88 7.87
CA ASN A 156 -0.89 4.38 7.15
C ASN A 156 -0.66 4.17 5.65
N GLN A 157 0.55 4.40 5.13
CA GLN A 157 0.85 4.23 3.71
C GLN A 157 2.35 4.13 3.46
N HIS A 158 2.74 3.10 2.72
CA HIS A 158 4.07 2.93 2.16
C HIS A 158 3.95 2.76 0.65
N ARG A 159 4.64 3.59 -0.12
CA ARG A 159 4.49 3.62 -1.59
C ARG A 159 5.81 3.82 -2.29
N ILE A 160 6.07 2.99 -3.29
CA ILE A 160 7.21 3.12 -4.20
C ILE A 160 6.73 3.17 -5.65
N ALA A 161 7.55 3.74 -6.53
CA ALA A 161 7.46 3.52 -7.96
C ALA A 161 8.53 2.50 -8.37
N LEU A 162 8.18 1.53 -9.20
CA LEU A 162 9.09 0.67 -9.94
C LEU A 162 9.03 1.13 -11.40
N ASP A 163 10.04 1.90 -11.82
CA ASP A 163 10.08 2.46 -13.17
C ASP A 163 10.53 1.43 -14.21
N ARG A 164 11.47 0.53 -13.83
CA ARG A 164 11.98 -0.59 -14.65
C ARG A 164 12.62 -1.65 -13.78
N GLY A 165 12.80 -2.85 -14.33
CA GLY A 165 13.50 -3.96 -13.69
C GLY A 165 12.61 -4.79 -12.80
N LYS A 166 13.18 -5.47 -11.80
CA LYS A 166 12.50 -6.51 -11.03
C LYS A 166 12.66 -6.31 -9.53
N ILE A 167 11.57 -6.49 -8.81
CA ILE A 167 11.56 -6.54 -7.34
C ILE A 167 10.93 -7.84 -6.86
N GLU A 168 11.35 -8.27 -5.67
CA GLU A 168 10.72 -9.32 -4.89
C GLU A 168 10.28 -8.69 -3.56
N ALA A 169 8.99 -8.66 -3.32
CA ALA A 169 8.40 -8.10 -2.11
C ALA A 169 7.90 -9.23 -1.20
N GLN A 170 8.17 -9.09 0.08
CA GLN A 170 7.63 -9.93 1.14
C GLN A 170 7.10 -9.02 2.23
N THR A 171 5.79 -9.05 2.46
CA THR A 171 5.15 -8.23 3.48
C THR A 171 4.36 -9.09 4.45
N TRP A 172 4.22 -8.58 5.67
CA TRP A 172 3.37 -9.12 6.74
C TRP A 172 2.50 -8.03 7.35
N SER A 173 2.16 -7.04 6.53
CA SER A 173 1.39 -5.87 6.91
C SER A 173 -0.12 -6.10 6.79
N PRO A 174 -0.93 -5.25 7.44
CA PRO A 174 -2.33 -5.14 7.08
C PRO A 174 -2.53 -4.89 5.58
N PRO A 175 -3.63 -5.39 4.98
CA PRO A 175 -3.92 -5.16 3.57
C PRO A 175 -3.91 -3.68 3.19
N ARG A 176 -3.43 -3.37 1.97
CA ARG A 176 -3.41 -2.03 1.36
C ARG A 176 -2.44 -1.01 1.98
N LEU A 177 -1.56 -1.46 2.89
CA LEU A 177 -0.57 -0.57 3.51
C LEU A 177 0.64 -0.32 2.60
N PHE A 178 1.01 -1.31 1.77
CA PHE A 178 2.11 -1.22 0.81
C PHE A 178 1.60 -1.21 -0.63
N VAL A 179 2.09 -0.27 -1.43
CA VAL A 179 1.71 -0.09 -2.83
C VAL A 179 2.96 0.09 -3.69
N VAL A 180 3.00 -0.60 -4.82
CA VAL A 180 4.03 -0.44 -5.85
C VAL A 180 3.38 0.10 -7.13
N ASP A 181 3.72 1.32 -7.50
CA ASP A 181 3.32 1.90 -8.77
C ASP A 181 4.24 1.44 -9.90
N THR A 182 3.67 1.07 -11.01
CA THR A 182 4.37 0.81 -12.26
C THR A 182 3.82 1.73 -13.36
N PRO A 183 4.49 1.87 -14.50
CA PRO A 183 3.95 2.63 -15.63
C PRO A 183 2.60 2.11 -16.15
N SER A 184 2.22 0.88 -15.82
CA SER A 184 1.04 0.19 -16.33
C SER A 184 -0.08 -0.05 -15.31
N ALA A 185 0.23 -0.13 -14.02
CA ALA A 185 -0.76 -0.34 -12.95
C ALA A 185 -0.13 -0.09 -11.57
N SER A 186 -0.95 0.06 -10.53
CA SER A 186 -0.55 0.01 -9.13
C SER A 186 -0.78 -1.40 -8.59
N ALA A 187 0.25 -2.00 -8.00
CA ALA A 187 0.16 -3.28 -7.28
C ALA A 187 -0.04 -2.98 -5.79
N ILE A 188 -1.20 -3.37 -5.28
CA ILE A 188 -1.64 -3.14 -3.90
C ILE A 188 -1.49 -4.45 -3.14
N ASP A 189 -0.65 -4.43 -2.13
CA ASP A 189 -0.37 -5.56 -1.27
C ASP A 189 -1.55 -5.86 -0.33
N LEU A 190 -1.95 -7.12 -0.28
CA LEU A 190 -3.01 -7.60 0.61
C LEU A 190 -2.48 -8.57 1.69
N GLY A 191 -1.15 -8.51 1.98
CA GLY A 191 -0.44 -9.44 2.86
C GLY A 191 0.13 -10.61 2.06
N CYS A 192 1.26 -10.39 1.35
CA CYS A 192 1.70 -11.31 0.32
C CYS A 192 3.21 -11.38 0.11
N GLN A 193 3.61 -12.37 -0.70
CA GLN A 193 4.92 -12.42 -1.33
C GLN A 193 4.71 -12.43 -2.85
N TYR A 194 5.47 -11.63 -3.56
CA TYR A 194 5.34 -11.54 -5.01
C TYR A 194 6.62 -11.04 -5.69
N ILE A 195 6.70 -11.34 -6.96
CA ILE A 195 7.71 -10.84 -7.89
C ILE A 195 7.01 -9.91 -8.87
N LEU A 196 7.51 -8.71 -9.04
CA LEU A 196 7.00 -7.74 -10.00
C LEU A 196 8.14 -7.28 -10.89
N GLU A 197 7.96 -7.45 -12.20
CA GLU A 197 8.94 -7.09 -13.22
C GLU A 197 8.34 -6.08 -14.20
N VAL A 198 9.00 -4.95 -14.38
CA VAL A 198 8.64 -3.89 -15.34
C VAL A 198 9.63 -3.92 -16.50
N GLN A 199 9.11 -4.05 -17.71
CA GLN A 199 9.90 -4.11 -18.95
C GLN A 199 10.15 -2.71 -19.52
N GLY A 200 11.06 -2.61 -20.50
CA GLY A 200 11.43 -1.33 -21.11
C GLY A 200 10.29 -0.60 -21.83
N ASP A 201 9.26 -1.29 -22.28
CA ASP A 201 8.05 -0.71 -22.87
C ASP A 201 7.02 -0.22 -21.83
N GLY A 202 7.32 -0.42 -20.54
CA GLY A 202 6.45 -0.05 -19.41
C GLY A 202 5.36 -1.08 -19.11
N SER A 203 5.33 -2.22 -19.81
CA SER A 203 4.51 -3.36 -19.40
C SER A 203 5.09 -4.00 -18.14
N SER A 204 4.25 -4.71 -17.37
CA SER A 204 4.76 -5.45 -16.22
C SER A 204 4.18 -6.87 -16.13
N LEU A 205 4.92 -7.72 -15.44
CA LEU A 205 4.50 -9.07 -15.08
C LEU A 205 4.53 -9.22 -13.57
N LEU A 206 3.39 -9.51 -12.98
CA LEU A 206 3.24 -9.86 -11.58
C LEU A 206 3.15 -11.39 -11.46
N HIS A 207 3.90 -11.95 -10.51
CA HIS A 207 3.78 -13.33 -10.04
C HIS A 207 3.62 -13.32 -8.53
N VAL A 208 2.49 -13.77 -8.02
CA VAL A 208 2.22 -13.86 -6.59
C VAL A 208 2.59 -15.27 -6.10
N THR A 209 3.46 -15.35 -5.10
CA THR A 209 3.91 -16.65 -4.56
C THR A 209 3.23 -17.01 -3.24
N LEU A 210 2.69 -16.02 -2.52
CA LEU A 210 1.92 -16.21 -1.29
C LEU A 210 0.90 -15.08 -1.12
N GLY A 211 -0.32 -15.38 -0.70
CA GLY A 211 -1.38 -14.40 -0.43
C GLY A 211 -2.01 -13.81 -1.69
N LEU A 212 -2.33 -12.54 -1.67
CA LEU A 212 -3.09 -11.86 -2.72
C LEU A 212 -2.49 -10.50 -3.05
N VAL A 213 -2.47 -10.11 -4.32
CA VAL A 213 -2.20 -8.75 -4.79
C VAL A 213 -3.39 -8.24 -5.60
N ALA A 214 -3.81 -7.00 -5.34
CA ALA A 214 -4.76 -6.31 -6.20
C ALA A 214 -4.00 -5.41 -7.19
N LEU A 215 -4.28 -5.53 -8.48
CA LEU A 215 -3.81 -4.61 -9.50
C LEU A 215 -4.91 -3.64 -9.87
N GLU A 216 -4.60 -2.34 -9.82
CA GLU A 216 -5.52 -1.25 -10.14
C GLU A 216 -4.96 -0.32 -11.20
N ARG A 217 -5.84 0.13 -12.12
CA ARG A 217 -5.65 1.27 -13.00
C ARG A 217 -6.99 1.66 -13.61
N ASP A 218 -7.46 2.86 -13.35
CA ASP A 218 -8.62 3.50 -14.03
C ASP A 218 -9.87 2.59 -14.21
N GLY A 219 -10.03 1.56 -13.35
CA GLY A 219 -11.12 0.59 -13.46
C GLY A 219 -11.20 -0.36 -12.26
N PRO A 220 -11.98 -1.45 -12.40
CA PRO A 220 -12.12 -2.43 -11.32
C PRO A 220 -10.82 -3.17 -11.04
N GLU A 221 -10.63 -3.52 -9.77
CA GLU A 221 -9.49 -4.30 -9.30
C GLU A 221 -9.39 -5.66 -10.00
N THR A 222 -8.16 -6.03 -10.37
CA THR A 222 -7.81 -7.39 -10.76
C THR A 222 -7.10 -8.07 -9.62
N ILE A 223 -7.73 -9.05 -8.99
CA ILE A 223 -7.15 -9.84 -7.90
C ILE A 223 -6.28 -10.95 -8.47
N VAL A 224 -5.03 -11.02 -8.00
CA VAL A 224 -4.06 -12.05 -8.39
C VAL A 224 -3.70 -12.85 -7.15
N PRO A 225 -4.11 -14.13 -7.06
CA PRO A 225 -3.81 -14.99 -5.93
C PRO A 225 -2.44 -15.68 -6.04
N ALA A 226 -2.03 -16.34 -4.95
CA ALA A 226 -0.82 -17.16 -4.93
C ALA A 226 -0.82 -18.22 -6.06
N GLY A 227 0.34 -18.39 -6.71
CA GLY A 227 0.54 -19.27 -7.86
C GLY A 227 -0.03 -18.70 -9.17
N ALA A 228 -0.46 -17.44 -9.20
CA ALA A 228 -0.96 -16.82 -10.41
C ALA A 228 -0.04 -15.71 -10.95
N PHE A 229 -0.11 -15.54 -12.27
CA PHE A 229 0.50 -14.46 -13.01
C PHE A 229 -0.55 -13.47 -13.50
N CYS A 230 -0.16 -12.20 -13.62
CA CYS A 230 -0.94 -11.21 -14.34
C CYS A 230 0.00 -10.26 -15.08
N ARG A 231 -0.26 -10.08 -16.39
CA ARG A 231 0.42 -9.07 -17.21
C ARG A 231 -0.33 -7.76 -17.16
N THR A 232 0.41 -6.66 -17.15
CA THR A 232 -0.17 -5.33 -17.29
C THR A 232 0.44 -4.64 -18.50
N ARG A 233 -0.29 -3.72 -19.13
CA ARG A 233 0.18 -2.97 -20.28
C ARG A 233 -0.03 -1.50 -20.11
N LYS A 234 0.98 -0.73 -20.49
CA LYS A 234 0.90 0.73 -20.45
C LYS A 234 -0.28 1.22 -21.27
N GLY A 235 -1.14 2.04 -20.68
CA GLY A 235 -2.36 2.56 -21.33
C GLY A 235 -3.58 1.64 -21.26
N ALA A 236 -3.40 0.32 -21.07
CA ALA A 236 -4.50 -0.65 -20.95
C ALA A 236 -4.73 -1.16 -19.52
N GLY A 237 -3.72 -1.06 -18.65
CA GLY A 237 -3.81 -1.54 -17.27
C GLY A 237 -3.67 -3.05 -17.11
N PRO A 238 -4.22 -3.63 -16.01
CA PRO A 238 -4.14 -5.04 -15.70
C PRO A 238 -4.85 -5.91 -16.75
N GLY A 239 -4.20 -6.98 -17.16
CA GLY A 239 -4.78 -8.03 -17.98
C GLY A 239 -5.52 -9.06 -17.15
N THR A 240 -5.79 -10.22 -17.77
CA THR A 240 -6.47 -11.34 -17.16
C THR A 240 -5.46 -12.22 -16.40
N PRO A 241 -5.65 -12.48 -15.10
CA PRO A 241 -4.76 -13.35 -14.34
C PRO A 241 -4.99 -14.83 -14.75
N TYR A 242 -3.93 -15.64 -14.65
CA TYR A 242 -3.95 -17.07 -14.88
C TYR A 242 -2.98 -17.77 -13.93
N PHE A 243 -3.26 -19.01 -13.55
CA PHE A 243 -2.37 -19.79 -12.70
C PHE A 243 -1.16 -20.32 -13.46
N GLU A 244 -0.05 -20.53 -12.77
CA GLU A 244 1.20 -21.05 -13.34
C GLU A 244 1.08 -22.48 -13.89
N ASP A 245 0.15 -23.29 -13.35
CA ASP A 245 -0.15 -24.65 -13.77
C ASP A 245 -1.24 -24.75 -14.85
N ALA A 246 -1.77 -23.62 -15.32
CA ALA A 246 -2.66 -23.59 -16.48
C ALA A 246 -1.95 -24.08 -17.75
N SER A 247 -2.69 -24.70 -18.70
CA SER A 247 -2.09 -25.16 -19.96
C SER A 247 -1.41 -24.01 -20.73
N ALA A 248 -0.35 -24.31 -21.47
CA ALA A 248 0.35 -23.31 -22.28
C ALA A 248 -0.60 -22.66 -23.31
N GLU A 249 -1.55 -23.41 -23.83
CA GLU A 249 -2.58 -22.95 -24.75
C GLU A 249 -3.50 -21.91 -24.07
N LEU A 250 -3.96 -22.18 -22.84
CA LEU A 250 -4.77 -21.23 -22.06
C LEU A 250 -4.00 -19.95 -21.78
N GLN A 251 -2.75 -20.06 -21.29
CA GLN A 251 -1.91 -18.89 -20.98
C GLN A 251 -1.68 -18.01 -22.22
N ALA A 252 -1.39 -18.64 -23.37
CA ALA A 252 -1.22 -17.93 -24.64
C ALA A 252 -2.53 -17.26 -25.11
N ALA A 253 -3.66 -17.96 -25.01
CA ALA A 253 -4.97 -17.46 -25.41
C ALA A 253 -5.41 -16.27 -24.55
N VAL A 254 -5.27 -16.33 -23.22
CA VAL A 254 -5.55 -15.25 -22.30
C VAL A 254 -4.70 -14.02 -22.63
N THR A 255 -3.38 -14.21 -22.81
CA THR A 255 -2.45 -13.12 -23.17
C THR A 255 -2.85 -12.49 -24.51
N LYS A 256 -3.31 -13.29 -25.47
CA LYS A 256 -3.74 -12.81 -26.78
C LYS A 256 -5.05 -12.03 -26.71
N ILE A 257 -6.05 -12.49 -25.94
CA ILE A 257 -7.32 -11.79 -25.71
C ILE A 257 -7.03 -10.36 -25.17
N ASP A 258 -6.12 -10.24 -24.23
CA ASP A 258 -5.79 -8.96 -23.62
C ASP A 258 -5.02 -8.01 -24.58
N SER A 259 -4.39 -8.56 -25.64
CA SER A 259 -3.52 -7.79 -26.53
C SER A 259 -4.15 -7.41 -27.86
N VAL A 260 -5.20 -8.10 -28.31
CA VAL A 260 -5.85 -7.85 -29.61
C VAL A 260 -7.14 -7.07 -29.45
N ASN A 261 -7.43 -6.22 -30.46
CA ASN A 261 -8.67 -5.45 -30.52
C ASN A 261 -9.70 -6.06 -31.48
N ASP A 262 -9.28 -7.00 -32.37
CA ASP A 262 -10.19 -7.66 -33.31
C ASP A 262 -11.19 -8.56 -32.57
N PRO A 263 -12.51 -8.31 -32.66
CA PRO A 263 -13.52 -9.11 -31.95
C PRO A 263 -13.53 -10.57 -32.36
N GLY A 264 -13.28 -10.85 -33.65
CA GLY A 264 -13.25 -12.21 -34.15
C GLY A 264 -12.08 -13.02 -33.60
N GLU A 265 -10.92 -12.41 -33.53
CA GLU A 265 -9.75 -13.04 -32.92
C GLU A 265 -9.94 -13.23 -31.39
N ARG A 266 -10.48 -12.24 -30.69
CA ARG A 266 -10.80 -12.38 -29.27
C ARG A 266 -11.75 -13.54 -29.01
N LEU A 267 -12.77 -13.75 -29.89
CA LEU A 267 -13.70 -14.85 -29.76
C LEU A 267 -13.02 -16.19 -30.01
N ARG A 268 -12.15 -16.31 -31.04
CA ARG A 268 -11.37 -17.55 -31.29
C ARG A 268 -10.50 -17.91 -30.08
N GLN A 269 -9.81 -16.94 -29.50
CA GLN A 269 -8.98 -17.15 -28.31
C GLN A 269 -9.83 -17.52 -27.08
N LEU A 270 -11.00 -16.91 -26.90
CA LEU A 270 -11.93 -17.28 -25.84
C LEU A 270 -12.39 -18.76 -25.96
N GLN A 271 -12.62 -19.24 -27.15
CA GLN A 271 -12.98 -20.66 -27.36
C GLN A 271 -11.87 -21.61 -26.89
N ILE A 272 -10.60 -21.22 -27.06
CA ILE A 272 -9.46 -21.96 -26.51
C ILE A 272 -9.49 -21.93 -24.98
N VAL A 273 -9.65 -20.73 -24.37
CA VAL A 273 -9.74 -20.60 -22.90
C VAL A 273 -10.87 -21.47 -22.34
N ILE A 274 -12.05 -21.47 -22.96
CA ILE A 274 -13.19 -22.28 -22.52
C ILE A 274 -12.90 -23.78 -22.60
N ARG A 275 -12.29 -24.24 -23.71
CA ARG A 275 -11.95 -25.64 -23.90
C ARG A 275 -10.91 -26.14 -22.91
N GLU A 276 -9.85 -25.35 -22.68
CA GLU A 276 -8.71 -25.70 -21.85
C GLU A 276 -8.98 -25.51 -20.34
N SER A 277 -10.00 -24.73 -19.97
CA SER A 277 -10.19 -24.33 -18.57
C SER A 277 -10.62 -25.52 -17.68
N HIS A 278 -10.00 -25.61 -16.51
CA HIS A 278 -10.36 -26.47 -15.39
C HIS A 278 -10.89 -25.62 -14.21
N VAL A 279 -11.16 -26.24 -13.06
CA VAL A 279 -11.76 -25.54 -11.91
C VAL A 279 -10.94 -24.35 -11.45
N ARG A 280 -9.60 -24.46 -11.36
CA ARG A 280 -8.73 -23.34 -10.98
C ARG A 280 -8.77 -22.18 -11.99
N ASP A 281 -8.96 -22.48 -13.27
CA ASP A 281 -9.01 -21.47 -14.33
C ASP A 281 -10.31 -20.63 -14.30
N ALA A 282 -11.23 -20.94 -13.38
CA ALA A 282 -12.34 -20.05 -13.04
C ALA A 282 -11.86 -18.63 -12.68
N LEU A 283 -10.63 -18.47 -12.19
CA LEU A 283 -9.98 -17.16 -12.00
C LEU A 283 -9.94 -16.37 -13.32
N SER A 284 -9.40 -16.97 -14.38
CA SER A 284 -9.28 -16.32 -15.70
C SER A 284 -10.65 -16.03 -16.29
N LEU A 285 -11.55 -17.02 -16.25
CA LEU A 285 -12.93 -16.87 -16.74
C LEU A 285 -13.66 -15.75 -16.01
N TRP A 286 -13.52 -15.66 -14.68
CA TRP A 286 -14.11 -14.60 -13.88
C TRP A 286 -13.66 -13.20 -14.31
N HIS A 287 -12.37 -13.02 -14.51
CA HIS A 287 -11.80 -11.73 -14.89
C HIS A 287 -12.09 -11.36 -16.36
N LEU A 288 -12.40 -12.35 -17.21
CA LEU A 288 -12.84 -12.12 -18.59
C LEU A 288 -14.31 -11.67 -18.69
N LEU A 289 -15.19 -12.03 -17.75
CA LEU A 289 -16.62 -11.69 -17.78
C LEU A 289 -16.88 -10.20 -18.09
N PRO A 290 -16.33 -9.22 -17.35
CA PRO A 290 -16.62 -7.81 -17.60
C PRO A 290 -15.91 -7.24 -18.85
N ARG A 291 -14.95 -7.98 -19.42
CA ARG A 291 -14.07 -7.52 -20.52
C ARG A 291 -14.54 -7.96 -21.90
N MET A 292 -15.57 -8.80 -21.94
CA MET A 292 -16.10 -9.38 -23.18
C MET A 292 -17.51 -8.85 -23.48
N ASP A 293 -17.92 -8.90 -24.73
CA ASP A 293 -19.29 -8.57 -25.14
C ASP A 293 -20.32 -9.57 -24.58
N THR A 294 -21.61 -9.27 -24.76
CA THR A 294 -22.70 -10.07 -24.19
C THR A 294 -22.71 -11.50 -24.69
N GLN A 295 -22.40 -11.74 -25.97
CA GLN A 295 -22.36 -13.07 -26.54
C GLN A 295 -21.24 -13.92 -25.95
N ALA A 296 -20.03 -13.38 -25.96
CA ALA A 296 -18.85 -14.03 -25.38
C ALA A 296 -19.01 -14.23 -23.86
N ARG A 297 -19.63 -13.27 -23.17
CA ARG A 297 -19.96 -13.37 -21.73
C ARG A 297 -20.90 -14.54 -21.45
N GLY A 298 -21.86 -14.80 -22.33
CA GLY A 298 -22.73 -15.99 -22.26
C GLY A 298 -21.94 -17.30 -22.29
N MET A 299 -20.97 -17.42 -23.19
CA MET A 299 -20.09 -18.60 -23.26
C MET A 299 -19.24 -18.76 -22.00
N ILE A 300 -18.71 -17.66 -21.46
CA ILE A 300 -17.95 -17.65 -20.20
C ILE A 300 -18.83 -18.10 -19.04
N TYR A 301 -20.05 -17.54 -18.94
CA TYR A 301 -20.99 -17.94 -17.90
C TYR A 301 -21.28 -19.44 -17.95
N ASP A 302 -21.61 -19.96 -19.11
CA ASP A 302 -21.98 -21.36 -19.29
C ASP A 302 -20.83 -22.31 -18.88
N ARG A 303 -19.57 -21.93 -19.20
CA ARG A 303 -18.40 -22.70 -18.77
C ARG A 303 -18.13 -22.56 -17.28
N LEU A 304 -18.17 -21.34 -16.76
CA LEU A 304 -17.92 -21.07 -15.34
C LEU A 304 -18.96 -21.77 -14.44
N ALA A 305 -20.24 -21.79 -14.87
CA ALA A 305 -21.31 -22.47 -14.15
C ALA A 305 -21.15 -24.01 -14.14
N GLN A 306 -20.53 -24.58 -15.17
CA GLN A 306 -20.17 -26.02 -15.20
C GLN A 306 -19.03 -26.32 -14.21
N LEU A 307 -18.04 -25.44 -14.09
CA LEU A 307 -16.88 -25.61 -13.20
C LEU A 307 -17.23 -25.30 -11.73
N LEU A 308 -17.99 -24.24 -11.52
CA LEU A 308 -18.40 -23.71 -10.22
C LEU A 308 -19.85 -23.23 -10.30
N PRO A 309 -20.82 -24.08 -9.95
CA PRO A 309 -22.23 -23.73 -10.00
C PRO A 309 -22.53 -22.43 -9.26
N PRO A 310 -23.28 -21.49 -9.86
CA PRO A 310 -23.64 -20.25 -9.21
C PRO A 310 -24.62 -20.50 -8.06
N PRO A 311 -24.61 -19.65 -7.01
CA PRO A 311 -25.66 -19.65 -5.99
C PRO A 311 -27.07 -19.44 -6.57
N PRO A 312 -28.13 -19.93 -5.92
CA PRO A 312 -29.51 -19.87 -6.46
C PRO A 312 -30.00 -18.46 -6.80
N GLU A 313 -29.45 -17.43 -6.12
CA GLU A 313 -29.82 -16.04 -6.36
C GLU A 313 -29.16 -15.42 -7.61
N VAL A 314 -28.20 -16.12 -8.19
CA VAL A 314 -27.43 -15.66 -9.35
C VAL A 314 -28.02 -16.23 -10.61
N THR A 315 -28.61 -15.38 -11.44
CA THR A 315 -29.19 -15.76 -12.71
C THR A 315 -28.25 -15.49 -13.88
N ARG A 316 -28.40 -16.26 -14.95
CA ARG A 316 -27.63 -16.05 -16.19
C ARG A 316 -27.80 -14.64 -16.73
N ASP A 317 -29.05 -14.16 -16.86
CA ASP A 317 -29.33 -12.83 -17.38
C ASP A 317 -28.74 -11.72 -16.51
N GLY A 318 -28.75 -11.89 -15.18
CA GLY A 318 -28.11 -10.98 -14.27
C GLY A 318 -26.60 -10.86 -14.48
N ILE A 319 -25.92 -11.98 -14.73
CA ILE A 319 -24.48 -11.98 -15.03
C ILE A 319 -24.20 -11.40 -16.43
N LEU A 320 -25.03 -11.71 -17.42
CA LEU A 320 -24.89 -11.11 -18.76
C LEU A 320 -25.07 -9.58 -18.72
N ALA A 321 -25.95 -9.08 -17.85
CA ALA A 321 -26.13 -7.67 -17.60
C ALA A 321 -25.08 -7.04 -16.66
N LEU A 322 -24.11 -7.82 -16.18
CA LEU A 322 -23.10 -7.40 -15.17
C LEU A 322 -23.74 -6.84 -13.91
N ASN A 323 -24.82 -7.45 -13.41
CA ASN A 323 -25.48 -7.03 -12.18
C ASN A 323 -24.50 -7.09 -11.00
N PRO A 324 -24.19 -5.94 -10.34
CA PRO A 324 -23.13 -5.90 -9.32
C PRO A 324 -23.41 -6.80 -8.11
N LYS A 325 -24.68 -6.92 -7.71
CA LYS A 325 -25.08 -7.76 -6.56
C LYS A 325 -24.89 -9.25 -6.86
N MET A 326 -25.27 -9.69 -8.05
CA MET A 326 -25.10 -11.09 -8.47
C MET A 326 -23.64 -11.43 -8.70
N LEU A 327 -22.86 -10.52 -9.30
CA LEU A 327 -21.41 -10.68 -9.42
C LEU A 327 -20.77 -10.80 -8.04
N GLU A 328 -21.09 -9.95 -7.08
CA GLU A 328 -20.52 -10.01 -5.72
C GLU A 328 -20.91 -11.32 -5.01
N THR A 329 -22.16 -11.80 -5.22
CA THR A 329 -22.62 -13.06 -4.62
C THR A 329 -21.85 -14.26 -5.20
N TRP A 330 -21.65 -14.34 -6.52
CA TRP A 330 -20.92 -15.45 -7.15
C TRP A 330 -19.41 -15.36 -6.90
N LYS A 331 -18.85 -14.14 -6.83
CA LYS A 331 -17.45 -13.89 -6.49
C LYS A 331 -17.04 -14.57 -5.18
N LYS A 332 -17.93 -14.62 -4.18
CA LYS A 332 -17.67 -15.30 -2.90
C LYS A 332 -17.37 -16.79 -3.07
N VAL A 333 -18.01 -17.44 -4.04
CA VAL A 333 -17.76 -18.85 -4.37
C VAL A 333 -16.46 -18.97 -5.16
N VAL A 334 -16.29 -18.16 -6.20
CA VAL A 334 -15.09 -18.19 -7.06
C VAL A 334 -13.82 -17.86 -6.25
N SER A 335 -13.91 -16.91 -5.32
CA SER A 335 -12.77 -16.49 -4.50
C SER A 335 -12.29 -17.53 -3.49
N GLN A 336 -13.05 -18.58 -3.21
CA GLN A 336 -12.57 -19.71 -2.40
C GLN A 336 -11.40 -20.46 -3.05
N LEU A 337 -11.26 -20.35 -4.38
CA LEU A 337 -10.13 -20.94 -5.14
C LEU A 337 -8.86 -20.06 -5.06
N TRP A 338 -8.96 -18.87 -4.49
CA TRP A 338 -7.85 -17.91 -4.41
C TRP A 338 -7.10 -17.96 -3.07
N GLN A 339 -7.51 -18.87 -2.19
CA GLN A 339 -6.91 -19.05 -0.84
C GLN A 339 -5.76 -20.08 -0.84
#